data_231067d49a7443dc53f56fc4b0862d96
#
_entry.id   231067d49a7443dc53f56fc4b0862d96
#
_cell.length_a   1.000
_cell.length_b   1.000
_cell.length_c   1.000
_cell.angle_alpha   90.00
_cell.angle_beta   90.00
_cell.angle_gamma   90.00
#
_symmetry.space_group_name_H-M   'P 1'
#
loop_
_entity.id
_entity.type
_entity.pdbx_description
1 polymer ?
#
loop_
_entity_poly.entity_id
_entity_poly.type
_entity_poly.pdbx_seq_one_letter_code
_entity_poly.pdbx_strand_id
1 'polypeptide(L)'
;QLVFSFHWGSGVVAGEAQVESPHHLPTLQLLKYTEGEAAGNLAVRFCQYGHNGRFRRSPLMMGVEDVELMREARKSTPELRALLVRLVKE
;
A
#
# COMPACT_ATOMS: atom_id res chain seq x y z
N GLN A 1 4.80 13.57 -10.84
CA GLN A 1 3.97 12.76 -9.94
C GLN A 1 3.92 11.31 -10.40
N LEU A 2 4.08 10.37 -9.47
CA LEU A 2 3.99 8.94 -9.80
C LEU A 2 2.57 8.55 -10.15
N VAL A 3 2.45 7.71 -11.17
CA VAL A 3 1.16 7.17 -11.62
C VAL A 3 1.19 5.65 -11.55
N PHE A 4 0.01 5.05 -11.55
CA PHE A 4 -0.12 3.61 -11.62
C PHE A 4 -1.25 3.25 -12.58
N SER A 5 -1.20 2.03 -13.12
CA SER A 5 -2.22 1.58 -14.05
C SER A 5 -2.43 0.08 -13.91
N PHE A 6 -3.70 -0.31 -13.80
CA PHE A 6 -4.17 -1.69 -13.82
C PHE A 6 -5.32 -1.76 -14.80
N HIS A 7 -5.72 -2.97 -15.20
CA HIS A 7 -6.81 -3.10 -16.17
C HIS A 7 -8.18 -2.65 -15.62
N TRP A 8 -8.32 -2.55 -14.28
CA TRP A 8 -9.57 -2.07 -13.66
C TRP A 8 -9.55 -0.57 -13.35
N GLY A 9 -8.44 0.10 -13.58
CA GLY A 9 -8.35 1.52 -13.34
C GLY A 9 -6.93 2.02 -13.19
N SER A 10 -6.78 3.32 -13.26
CA SER A 10 -5.49 3.97 -13.13
C SER A 10 -5.61 5.23 -12.28
N GLY A 11 -4.50 5.77 -11.87
CA GLY A 11 -4.50 6.97 -11.05
C GLY A 11 -3.11 7.41 -10.64
N VAL A 12 -3.06 8.07 -9.48
CA VAL A 12 -1.84 8.70 -8.98
C VAL A 12 -1.46 8.14 -7.62
N VAL A 13 -0.18 8.13 -7.34
CA VAL A 13 0.35 7.86 -6.00
C VAL A 13 0.26 9.18 -5.25
N ALA A 14 -0.76 9.29 -4.39
CA ALA A 14 -1.08 10.52 -3.69
C ALA A 14 -0.27 10.72 -2.41
N GLY A 15 0.33 9.67 -1.89
CA GLY A 15 1.19 9.74 -0.71
C GLY A 15 2.13 8.56 -0.69
N GLU A 16 3.32 8.77 -0.14
CA GLU A 16 4.33 7.73 -0.09
C GLU A 16 5.20 7.88 1.14
N ALA A 17 5.45 6.76 1.81
CA ALA A 17 6.43 6.65 2.88
C ALA A 17 7.40 5.54 2.50
N GLN A 18 8.69 5.84 2.52
CA GLN A 18 9.71 4.89 2.10
C GLN A 18 10.88 4.95 3.06
N VAL A 19 11.44 3.79 3.36
CA VAL A 19 12.67 3.72 4.15
C VAL A 19 13.73 2.98 3.35
N GLU A 20 14.99 3.27 3.66
CA GLU A 20 16.11 2.57 3.07
C GLU A 20 16.53 1.44 4.00
N SER A 21 16.57 0.22 3.47
CA SER A 21 17.11 -0.92 4.20
C SER A 21 18.24 -1.53 3.37
N PRO A 22 19.06 -2.45 3.94
CA PRO A 22 20.25 -2.94 3.24
C PRO A 22 19.99 -3.56 1.87
N HIS A 23 18.85 -4.21 1.68
CA HIS A 23 18.58 -4.97 0.46
C HIS A 23 17.48 -4.41 -0.43
N HIS A 24 16.72 -3.43 0.06
CA HIS A 24 15.58 -2.90 -0.68
C HIS A 24 15.05 -1.64 -0.01
N LEU A 25 14.04 -1.06 -0.62
CA LEU A 25 13.37 0.14 -0.12
C LEU A 25 11.90 -0.20 0.18
N PRO A 26 11.59 -0.62 1.42
CA PRO A 26 10.20 -0.86 1.80
C PRO A 26 9.38 0.42 1.67
N THR A 27 8.20 0.30 1.07
CA THR A 27 7.41 1.47 0.66
C THR A 27 5.93 1.25 0.93
N LEU A 28 5.30 2.27 1.50
CA LEU A 28 3.85 2.33 1.66
C LEU A 28 3.34 3.46 0.79
N GLN A 29 2.28 3.20 0.02
CA GLN A 29 1.72 4.20 -0.88
C GLN A 29 0.22 4.31 -0.71
N LEU A 30 -0.28 5.54 -0.77
CA LEU A 30 -1.69 5.83 -0.94
C LEU A 30 -1.96 5.96 -2.42
N LEU A 31 -2.81 5.10 -2.96
CA LEU A 31 -3.21 5.13 -4.36
C LEU A 31 -4.59 5.79 -4.47
N LYS A 32 -4.72 6.71 -5.41
CA LYS A 32 -5.98 7.38 -5.69
C LYS A 32 -6.34 7.10 -7.14
N TYR A 33 -7.42 6.33 -7.34
CA TYR A 33 -7.91 6.02 -8.69
C TYR A 33 -8.62 7.22 -9.27
N THR A 34 -8.23 7.60 -10.48
CA THR A 34 -8.81 8.73 -11.18
C THR A 34 -9.56 8.32 -12.44
N GLU A 35 -9.30 7.11 -12.96
CA GLU A 35 -9.91 6.61 -14.19
C GLU A 35 -10.25 5.13 -14.09
N GLY A 36 -11.19 4.67 -14.92
CA GLY A 36 -11.63 3.29 -14.99
C GLY A 36 -12.74 2.99 -14.00
N GLU A 37 -13.06 1.70 -13.83
CA GLU A 37 -14.11 1.24 -12.93
C GLU A 37 -13.88 1.68 -11.48
N ALA A 38 -12.61 1.73 -11.08
CA ALA A 38 -12.25 2.07 -9.71
C ALA A 38 -12.16 3.58 -9.45
N ALA A 39 -12.44 4.43 -10.44
CA ALA A 39 -12.30 5.88 -10.29
C ALA A 39 -13.03 6.39 -9.04
N GLY A 40 -12.33 7.25 -8.28
CA GLY A 40 -12.85 7.78 -7.02
C GLY A 40 -12.51 6.96 -5.79
N ASN A 41 -11.98 5.77 -5.95
CA ASN A 41 -11.61 4.90 -4.84
C ASN A 41 -10.17 5.13 -4.38
N LEU A 42 -9.90 4.73 -3.14
CA LEU A 42 -8.57 4.76 -2.54
C LEU A 42 -8.10 3.35 -2.25
N ALA A 43 -6.79 3.17 -2.27
CA ALA A 43 -6.17 1.90 -1.88
C ALA A 43 -4.83 2.19 -1.21
N VAL A 44 -4.39 1.27 -0.37
CA VAL A 44 -3.03 1.26 0.16
C VAL A 44 -2.23 0.18 -0.56
N ARG A 45 -0.98 0.48 -0.90
CA ARG A 45 -0.09 -0.49 -1.51
C ARG A 45 1.16 -0.65 -0.65
N PHE A 46 1.43 -1.89 -0.27
CA PHE A 46 2.64 -2.28 0.43
C PHE A 46 3.56 -2.85 -0.63
N CYS A 47 4.66 -2.19 -0.88
CA CYS A 47 5.55 -2.59 -1.97
C CYS A 47 7.01 -2.35 -1.60
N GLN A 48 7.88 -2.64 -2.52
CA GLN A 48 9.30 -2.38 -2.35
C GLN A 48 9.95 -2.07 -3.69
N TYR A 49 10.99 -1.28 -3.62
CA TYR A 49 11.83 -0.97 -4.77
C TYR A 49 13.24 -1.48 -4.49
N GLY A 50 13.98 -1.80 -5.54
CA GLY A 50 15.41 -2.05 -5.42
C GLY A 50 16.16 -0.72 -5.29
N HIS A 51 17.41 -0.77 -4.84
CA HIS A 51 18.25 0.43 -4.76
C HIS A 51 18.49 1.09 -6.12
N ASN A 52 18.25 0.33 -7.21
CA ASN A 52 18.32 0.85 -8.58
C ASN A 52 17.02 1.57 -9.01
N GLY A 53 16.05 1.73 -8.10
CA GLY A 53 14.77 2.38 -8.39
C GLY A 53 13.73 1.48 -9.04
N ARG A 54 14.03 0.21 -9.27
CA ARG A 54 13.09 -0.70 -9.91
C ARG A 54 12.05 -1.23 -8.93
N PHE A 55 10.78 -1.14 -9.35
CA PHE A 55 9.66 -1.73 -8.62
C PHE A 55 9.81 -3.25 -8.59
N ARG A 56 9.67 -3.82 -7.40
CA ARG A 56 9.75 -5.27 -7.25
C ARG A 56 8.37 -5.90 -7.32
N ARG A 57 8.33 -7.16 -7.78
CA ARG A 57 7.09 -7.90 -7.99
C ARG A 57 6.34 -8.16 -6.69
N SER A 58 5.06 -8.46 -6.85
CA SER A 58 4.15 -8.93 -5.80
C SER A 58 3.88 -7.91 -4.71
N PRO A 59 3.46 -6.70 -5.06
CA PRO A 59 2.97 -5.76 -4.06
C PRO A 59 1.66 -6.28 -3.48
N LEU A 60 1.42 -5.97 -2.21
CA LEU A 60 0.12 -6.22 -1.60
C LEU A 60 -0.70 -4.93 -1.69
N MET A 61 -1.90 -5.03 -2.24
CA MET A 61 -2.80 -3.89 -2.34
C MET A 61 -4.09 -4.18 -1.60
N MET A 62 -4.59 -3.16 -0.91
CA MET A 62 -5.89 -3.26 -0.24
C MET A 62 -6.67 -1.98 -0.50
N GLY A 63 -7.87 -2.14 -1.07
CA GLY A 63 -8.83 -1.04 -1.12
C GLY A 63 -9.43 -0.80 0.26
N VAL A 64 -10.22 0.26 0.39
CA VAL A 64 -10.83 0.61 1.68
C VAL A 64 -11.65 -0.55 2.24
N GLU A 65 -12.39 -1.26 1.38
CA GLU A 65 -13.19 -2.41 1.81
C GLU A 65 -12.33 -3.53 2.36
N ASP A 66 -11.20 -3.81 1.71
CA ASP A 66 -10.26 -4.84 2.17
C ASP A 66 -9.62 -4.46 3.50
N VAL A 67 -9.34 -3.19 3.70
CA VAL A 67 -8.78 -2.69 4.97
C VAL A 67 -9.76 -3.00 6.11
N GLU A 68 -11.06 -2.78 5.90
CA GLU A 68 -12.07 -3.07 6.91
C GLU A 68 -12.17 -4.58 7.20
N LEU A 69 -12.12 -5.40 6.15
CA LEU A 69 -12.14 -6.86 6.30
C LEU A 69 -10.87 -7.35 7.04
N MET A 70 -9.74 -6.78 6.70
CA MET A 70 -8.47 -7.14 7.35
C MET A 70 -8.46 -6.73 8.82
N ARG A 71 -9.06 -5.59 9.14
CA ARG A 71 -9.21 -5.13 10.52
C ARG A 71 -9.96 -6.18 11.34
N GLU A 72 -11.00 -6.77 10.78
CA GLU A 72 -11.77 -7.81 11.45
C GLU A 72 -10.96 -9.10 11.59
N ALA A 73 -10.29 -9.52 10.51
CA ALA A 73 -9.49 -10.75 10.50
C ALA A 73 -8.35 -10.71 11.52
N ARG A 74 -7.69 -9.55 11.70
CA ARG A 74 -6.55 -9.45 12.59
C ARG A 74 -6.92 -9.47 14.08
N LYS A 75 -8.22 -9.49 14.44
CA LYS A 75 -8.65 -9.56 15.84
C LYS A 75 -8.19 -10.84 16.52
N SER A 76 -7.95 -11.91 15.75
CA SER A 76 -7.41 -13.14 16.27
C SER A 76 -5.87 -13.14 16.37
N THR A 77 -5.21 -12.02 16.06
CA THR A 77 -3.76 -11.94 16.03
C THR A 77 -3.25 -10.72 16.81
N PRO A 78 -3.34 -10.74 18.17
CA PRO A 78 -3.01 -9.55 18.98
C PRO A 78 -1.55 -9.09 18.85
N GLU A 79 -0.61 -10.00 18.66
CA GLU A 79 0.79 -9.63 18.49
C GLU A 79 1.03 -8.88 17.17
N LEU A 80 0.36 -9.31 16.12
CA LEU A 80 0.42 -8.61 14.83
C LEU A 80 -0.18 -7.20 14.97
N ARG A 81 -1.31 -7.09 15.65
CA ARG A 81 -1.93 -5.79 15.90
C ARG A 81 -0.97 -4.87 16.64
N ALA A 82 -0.29 -5.38 17.68
CA ALA A 82 0.64 -4.57 18.46
C ALA A 82 1.76 -3.99 17.60
N LEU A 83 2.30 -4.79 16.69
CA LEU A 83 3.35 -4.32 15.78
C LEU A 83 2.83 -3.28 14.80
N LEU A 84 1.63 -3.52 14.22
CA LEU A 84 1.03 -2.56 13.29
C LEU A 84 0.70 -1.23 13.96
N VAL A 85 0.29 -1.26 15.24
CA VAL A 85 0.04 -0.04 16.00
C VAL A 85 1.33 0.78 16.12
N ARG A 86 2.48 0.12 16.31
CA ARG A 86 3.78 0.80 16.34
C ARG A 86 4.10 1.50 15.02
N LEU A 87 3.62 0.92 13.91
CA LEU A 87 3.85 1.52 12.58
C LEU A 87 3.06 2.82 12.40
N VAL A 88 1.82 2.89 12.91
CA VAL A 88 0.92 4.00 12.63
C VAL A 88 0.75 5.00 13.79
N LYS A 89 1.13 4.63 15.00
CA LYS A 89 0.94 5.48 16.16
C LYS A 89 2.09 6.48 16.28
N GLU A 90 1.74 7.73 16.44
CA GLU A 90 2.70 8.84 16.62
C GLU A 90 2.89 9.25 18.06
#